data_2988cca5755bad75b309530cf867efea
#
_entry.id   2988cca5755bad75b309530cf867efea
#
_cell.length_a   1.000
_cell.length_b   1.000
_cell.length_c   1.000
_cell.angle_alpha   90.00
_cell.angle_beta   90.00
_cell.angle_gamma   90.00
#
_symmetry.space_group_name_H-M   'P 1'
#
loop_
_entity.id
_entity.type
_entity.pdbx_description
1 polymer ?
#
loop_
_entity_poly.entity_id
_entity_poly.type
_entity_poly.pdbx_seq_one_letter_code
_entity_poly.pdbx_strand_id
1 'polypeptide(L)'
;MKISVSKLSHHPLNKEIYKLSSIDELVASIDEIGLLEHLVIDKKNQVISGNRRLECIRRLNWRTVEIKRVDVNDQDIGKHLIHYNKHRIKTARELLNEAQILEEHFVRMNKIGYGKKNHKRELVSKELGIASSRLGKLRVIQKYDDDLIDLIDKDILTVAQAYLQVQRIKKEEKTLNSSPKTKLNGDGFIFYKKSSNNMTELKDEEVQTIFTSPPYFNKRKYVKNGSGMGQEKTSDQYVENLIDHLKDCKRVLSSKGSFFLNLGDTYLNGNLQNIPHKIAIGLQDQGWILRNTIIWSKTNPKPSSSKSNLCPTYEFIFHFIKRDNYFYNLTLAPLKDSTKASLPPRHRGIGKNGKTESPYIPREGKNMGDFWNEDIVRTAVVNQKLTSNKNEHPAPFPEDIITLPILQTSQEGDLILDLFMGSGTTGRVANSLNRRFVGYDVRAF
;
A
#
# COMPACT_ATOMS: atom_id res chain seq x y z
N MET A 1 51.33 -15.47 11.20
CA MET A 1 51.33 -16.34 12.42
C MET A 1 50.88 -17.72 12.02
N LYS A 2 51.59 -18.78 12.38
CA LYS A 2 51.19 -20.17 12.08
C LYS A 2 50.44 -20.81 13.23
N ILE A 3 49.37 -21.56 12.94
CA ILE A 3 48.57 -22.30 13.92
C ILE A 3 48.30 -23.73 13.44
N SER A 4 48.12 -24.69 14.36
CA SER A 4 47.69 -26.05 14.00
C SER A 4 46.28 -26.05 13.44
N VAL A 5 46.07 -26.74 12.31
CA VAL A 5 44.75 -26.86 11.66
C VAL A 5 43.71 -27.52 12.59
N SER A 6 44.18 -28.43 13.49
CA SER A 6 43.30 -29.09 14.47
C SER A 6 42.71 -28.14 15.52
N LYS A 7 43.30 -26.95 15.71
CA LYS A 7 42.81 -25.91 16.65
C LYS A 7 41.81 -24.96 16.03
N LEU A 8 41.57 -25.06 14.72
CA LEU A 8 40.65 -24.18 13.98
C LEU A 8 39.25 -24.78 13.91
N SER A 9 38.25 -23.96 14.05
CA SER A 9 36.83 -24.31 13.84
C SER A 9 36.12 -23.27 12.96
N HIS A 10 35.01 -23.68 12.35
CA HIS A 10 34.14 -22.72 11.69
C HIS A 10 33.39 -21.89 12.72
N HIS A 11 33.22 -20.58 12.46
CA HIS A 11 32.35 -19.79 13.26
C HIS A 11 30.89 -20.25 13.05
N PRO A 12 30.06 -20.43 14.10
CA PRO A 12 28.67 -20.92 13.99
C PRO A 12 27.84 -20.15 12.98
N LEU A 13 27.85 -18.81 13.06
CA LEU A 13 27.12 -17.92 12.13
C LEU A 13 27.51 -18.15 10.67
N ASN A 14 28.73 -18.62 10.38
CA ASN A 14 29.09 -18.87 8.99
C ASN A 14 28.28 -20.01 8.37
N LYS A 15 27.94 -21.04 9.16
CA LYS A 15 27.08 -22.16 8.69
C LYS A 15 25.63 -21.73 8.50
N GLU A 16 25.16 -20.77 9.30
CA GLU A 16 23.80 -20.21 9.20
C GLU A 16 23.64 -19.34 7.94
N ILE A 17 24.69 -18.58 7.60
CA ILE A 17 24.65 -17.64 6.47
C ILE A 17 24.95 -18.34 5.14
N TYR A 18 26.03 -19.16 5.10
CA TYR A 18 26.60 -19.65 3.87
C TYR A 18 26.56 -21.18 3.79
N LYS A 19 26.07 -21.70 2.67
CA LYS A 19 26.25 -23.11 2.32
C LYS A 19 27.65 -23.35 1.79
N LEU A 20 28.31 -24.45 2.21
CA LEU A 20 29.55 -24.92 1.62
C LEU A 20 29.21 -25.47 0.23
N SER A 21 29.66 -24.77 -0.81
CA SER A 21 29.65 -25.28 -2.20
C SER A 21 30.77 -26.31 -2.40
N SER A 22 30.74 -27.06 -3.51
CA SER A 22 31.83 -27.95 -3.89
C SER A 22 33.19 -27.25 -3.77
N ILE A 23 34.16 -27.98 -3.23
CA ILE A 23 35.53 -27.49 -2.99
C ILE A 23 36.57 -28.21 -3.87
N ASP A 24 36.17 -29.12 -4.76
CA ASP A 24 37.10 -30.01 -5.50
C ASP A 24 38.09 -29.21 -6.34
N GLU A 25 37.65 -28.25 -7.14
CA GLU A 25 38.53 -27.36 -7.91
C GLU A 25 39.45 -26.52 -7.02
N LEU A 26 38.95 -26.06 -5.88
CA LEU A 26 39.75 -25.28 -4.94
C LEU A 26 40.77 -26.12 -4.22
N VAL A 27 40.47 -27.41 -3.95
CA VAL A 27 41.45 -28.39 -3.39
C VAL A 27 42.60 -28.57 -4.38
N ALA A 28 42.27 -28.82 -5.68
CA ALA A 28 43.31 -28.99 -6.71
C ALA A 28 44.20 -27.74 -6.84
N SER A 29 43.59 -26.55 -6.84
CA SER A 29 44.33 -25.29 -6.92
C SER A 29 45.22 -25.04 -5.70
N ILE A 30 44.74 -25.34 -4.48
CA ILE A 30 45.56 -25.18 -3.26
C ILE A 30 46.67 -26.21 -3.18
N ASP A 31 46.48 -27.41 -3.70
CA ASP A 31 47.49 -28.44 -3.78
C ASP A 31 48.63 -28.05 -4.74
N GLU A 32 48.28 -27.41 -5.87
CA GLU A 32 49.25 -27.02 -6.91
C GLU A 32 50.04 -25.76 -6.54
N ILE A 33 49.36 -24.69 -6.11
CA ILE A 33 50.01 -23.37 -5.94
C ILE A 33 50.05 -22.88 -4.49
N GLY A 34 49.50 -23.65 -3.54
CA GLY A 34 49.42 -23.28 -2.14
C GLY A 34 48.32 -22.28 -1.83
N LEU A 35 48.33 -21.76 -0.63
CA LEU A 35 47.32 -20.83 -0.11
C LEU A 35 47.75 -19.38 -0.38
N LEU A 36 47.12 -18.72 -1.34
CA LEU A 36 47.43 -17.33 -1.73
C LEU A 36 47.02 -16.32 -0.67
N GLU A 37 45.95 -16.59 0.06
CA GLU A 37 45.45 -15.72 1.12
C GLU A 37 45.31 -16.44 2.45
N HIS A 38 45.73 -15.79 3.53
CA HIS A 38 45.61 -16.34 4.87
C HIS A 38 44.19 -16.51 5.34
N LEU A 39 43.94 -17.49 6.22
CA LEU A 39 42.69 -17.58 6.94
C LEU A 39 42.62 -16.45 7.96
N VAL A 40 41.42 -15.83 8.08
CA VAL A 40 41.17 -14.82 9.12
C VAL A 40 40.35 -15.48 10.23
N ILE A 41 40.87 -15.37 11.47
CA ILE A 41 40.26 -15.99 12.66
C ILE A 41 40.03 -14.97 13.78
N ASP A 42 39.10 -15.28 14.67
CA ASP A 42 38.84 -14.55 15.90
C ASP A 42 39.77 -14.93 17.05
N LYS A 43 39.52 -14.42 18.25
CA LYS A 43 40.23 -14.78 19.47
C LYS A 43 40.02 -16.24 19.91
N LYS A 44 38.87 -16.84 19.54
CA LYS A 44 38.49 -18.24 19.88
C LYS A 44 38.97 -19.24 18.86
N ASN A 45 39.84 -18.87 17.91
CA ASN A 45 40.30 -19.67 16.77
C ASN A 45 39.19 -20.09 15.80
N GLN A 46 38.10 -19.34 15.75
CA GLN A 46 37.02 -19.58 14.80
C GLN A 46 37.29 -18.81 13.51
N VAL A 47 37.11 -19.46 12.37
CA VAL A 47 37.40 -18.85 11.06
C VAL A 47 36.28 -17.93 10.64
N ILE A 48 36.61 -16.66 10.49
CA ILE A 48 35.72 -15.59 10.00
C ILE A 48 35.80 -15.52 8.47
N SER A 49 36.99 -15.65 7.88
CA SER A 49 37.18 -15.66 6.43
C SER A 49 38.08 -16.82 6.01
N GLY A 50 37.71 -17.46 4.90
CA GLY A 50 38.41 -18.59 4.35
C GLY A 50 37.88 -19.95 4.79
N ASN A 51 36.61 -20.06 5.13
CA ASN A 51 35.96 -21.31 5.55
C ASN A 51 36.09 -22.44 4.51
N ARG A 52 35.94 -22.12 3.20
CA ARG A 52 36.21 -23.12 2.12
C ARG A 52 37.68 -23.55 2.08
N ARG A 53 38.60 -22.60 2.25
CA ARG A 53 40.04 -22.88 2.32
C ARG A 53 40.37 -23.75 3.53
N LEU A 54 39.72 -23.54 4.69
CA LEU A 54 39.86 -24.42 5.84
C LEU A 54 39.49 -25.87 5.52
N GLU A 55 38.39 -26.10 4.81
CA GLU A 55 38.00 -27.46 4.40
C GLU A 55 38.96 -28.06 3.39
N CYS A 56 39.47 -27.25 2.45
CA CYS A 56 40.50 -27.74 1.50
C CYS A 56 41.80 -28.20 2.22
N ILE A 57 42.34 -27.38 3.11
CA ILE A 57 43.57 -27.73 3.84
C ILE A 57 43.37 -28.90 4.81
N ARG A 58 42.16 -29.12 5.35
CA ARG A 58 41.79 -30.32 6.10
C ARG A 58 41.80 -31.55 5.20
N ARG A 59 41.24 -31.48 4.01
CA ARG A 59 41.20 -32.56 3.02
C ARG A 59 42.60 -32.90 2.50
N LEU A 60 43.49 -31.90 2.41
CA LEU A 60 44.91 -32.05 2.06
C LEU A 60 45.81 -32.47 3.24
N ASN A 61 45.20 -32.70 4.43
CA ASN A 61 45.92 -33.14 5.64
C ASN A 61 47.05 -32.18 6.10
N TRP A 62 46.90 -30.89 5.86
CA TRP A 62 47.89 -29.92 6.35
C TRP A 62 47.92 -29.90 7.87
N ARG A 63 49.12 -29.91 8.47
CA ARG A 63 49.28 -29.87 9.93
C ARG A 63 49.19 -28.44 10.48
N THR A 64 49.68 -27.45 9.75
CA THR A 64 49.70 -26.05 10.16
C THR A 64 49.32 -25.15 8.99
N VAL A 65 48.79 -23.96 9.30
CA VAL A 65 48.41 -22.94 8.30
C VAL A 65 48.73 -21.53 8.82
N GLU A 66 49.03 -20.64 7.89
CA GLU A 66 49.18 -19.22 8.21
C GLU A 66 47.85 -18.54 8.37
N ILE A 67 47.72 -17.71 9.43
CA ILE A 67 46.49 -17.04 9.78
C ILE A 67 46.73 -15.55 10.04
N LYS A 68 45.66 -14.75 9.86
CA LYS A 68 45.50 -13.39 10.36
C LYS A 68 44.51 -13.43 11.48
N ARG A 69 44.91 -12.97 12.70
CA ARG A 69 44.01 -12.86 13.84
C ARG A 69 43.41 -11.45 13.88
N VAL A 70 42.10 -11.36 14.11
CA VAL A 70 41.40 -10.10 14.29
C VAL A 70 40.73 -10.04 15.66
N ASP A 71 40.76 -8.86 16.24
CA ASP A 71 40.09 -8.57 17.50
C ASP A 71 38.71 -7.99 17.19
N VAL A 72 37.70 -8.83 17.27
CA VAL A 72 36.32 -8.45 16.99
C VAL A 72 35.44 -8.85 18.15
N ASN A 73 34.55 -7.96 18.58
CA ASN A 73 33.55 -8.26 19.59
C ASN A 73 32.52 -9.25 19.05
N ASP A 74 32.04 -10.15 19.92
CA ASP A 74 31.03 -11.16 19.54
C ASP A 74 29.77 -10.51 18.90
N GLN A 75 29.40 -9.29 19.29
CA GLN A 75 28.27 -8.54 18.73
C GLN A 75 28.47 -8.05 17.29
N ASP A 76 29.72 -7.86 16.86
CA ASP A 76 30.07 -7.32 15.54
C ASP A 76 30.55 -8.40 14.56
N ILE A 77 30.75 -9.61 15.04
CA ILE A 77 31.25 -10.74 14.23
C ILE A 77 30.41 -10.98 12.96
N GLY A 78 29.08 -10.92 13.07
CA GLY A 78 28.17 -11.07 11.92
C GLY A 78 28.47 -10.07 10.81
N LYS A 79 28.67 -8.80 11.15
CA LYS A 79 29.05 -7.76 10.19
C LYS A 79 30.41 -8.00 9.57
N HIS A 80 31.38 -8.44 10.35
CA HIS A 80 32.72 -8.78 9.84
C HIS A 80 32.68 -9.97 8.89
N LEU A 81 31.94 -11.04 9.22
CA LEU A 81 31.70 -12.18 8.31
C LEU A 81 31.15 -11.71 6.96
N ILE A 82 30.13 -10.84 6.97
CA ILE A 82 29.52 -10.30 5.74
C ILE A 82 30.54 -9.44 4.98
N HIS A 83 31.28 -8.59 5.66
CA HIS A 83 32.29 -7.71 5.05
C HIS A 83 33.40 -8.50 4.35
N TYR A 84 33.95 -9.56 4.97
CA TYR A 84 34.96 -10.43 4.36
C TYR A 84 34.43 -11.25 3.18
N ASN A 85 33.11 -11.47 3.10
CA ASN A 85 32.45 -12.16 2.00
C ASN A 85 31.77 -11.21 0.99
N LYS A 86 32.07 -9.90 1.05
CA LYS A 86 31.37 -8.87 0.24
C LYS A 86 31.49 -9.11 -1.28
N HIS A 87 32.65 -9.57 -1.72
CA HIS A 87 32.94 -9.79 -3.15
C HIS A 87 32.61 -11.22 -3.64
N ARG A 88 32.08 -12.08 -2.77
CA ARG A 88 31.64 -13.40 -3.16
C ARG A 88 30.35 -13.34 -3.96
N ILE A 89 30.18 -14.18 -4.98
CA ILE A 89 28.90 -14.44 -5.62
C ILE A 89 28.02 -15.15 -4.60
N LYS A 90 26.89 -14.56 -4.29
CA LYS A 90 25.97 -15.01 -3.22
C LYS A 90 24.67 -15.50 -3.82
N THR A 91 24.14 -16.57 -3.23
CA THR A 91 22.80 -17.05 -3.53
C THR A 91 21.74 -16.10 -2.96
N ALA A 92 20.48 -16.25 -3.38
CA ALA A 92 19.38 -15.45 -2.86
C ALA A 92 19.15 -15.72 -1.37
N ARG A 93 19.29 -16.98 -0.94
CA ARG A 93 19.22 -17.40 0.47
C ARG A 93 20.31 -16.73 1.32
N GLU A 94 21.56 -16.77 0.84
CA GLU A 94 22.68 -16.13 1.52
C GLU A 94 22.46 -14.61 1.68
N LEU A 95 21.97 -13.94 0.64
CA LEU A 95 21.64 -12.51 0.70
C LEU A 95 20.55 -12.19 1.73
N LEU A 96 19.55 -13.05 1.86
CA LEU A 96 18.49 -12.89 2.86
C LEU A 96 19.00 -13.10 4.28
N ASN A 97 19.85 -14.11 4.50
CA ASN A 97 20.47 -14.38 5.80
C ASN A 97 21.39 -13.24 6.23
N GLU A 98 22.24 -12.74 5.31
CA GLU A 98 23.07 -11.57 5.57
C GLU A 98 22.23 -10.32 5.89
N ALA A 99 21.12 -10.12 5.15
CA ALA A 99 20.23 -8.99 5.38
C ALA A 99 19.62 -9.03 6.77
N GLN A 100 19.25 -10.20 7.28
CA GLN A 100 18.71 -10.36 8.63
C GLN A 100 19.74 -9.97 9.69
N ILE A 101 20.96 -10.48 9.57
CA ILE A 101 22.05 -10.19 10.52
C ILE A 101 22.40 -8.70 10.55
N LEU A 102 22.48 -8.05 9.37
CA LEU A 102 22.72 -6.62 9.29
C LEU A 102 21.57 -5.80 9.91
N GLU A 103 20.34 -6.24 9.75
CA GLU A 103 19.19 -5.58 10.39
C GLU A 103 19.28 -5.62 11.90
N GLU A 104 19.60 -6.78 12.48
CA GLU A 104 19.78 -6.95 13.92
C GLU A 104 20.95 -6.10 14.44
N HIS A 105 22.06 -6.04 13.68
CA HIS A 105 23.19 -5.18 14.01
C HIS A 105 22.79 -3.69 14.01
N PHE A 106 22.11 -3.21 12.96
CA PHE A 106 21.70 -1.81 12.86
C PHE A 106 20.65 -1.41 13.91
N VAL A 107 19.77 -2.32 14.31
CA VAL A 107 18.82 -2.11 15.40
C VAL A 107 19.58 -1.92 16.73
N ARG A 108 20.54 -2.80 17.03
CA ARG A 108 21.38 -2.70 18.25
C ARG A 108 22.17 -1.39 18.32
N MET A 109 22.68 -0.92 17.19
CA MET A 109 23.43 0.32 17.08
C MET A 109 22.58 1.60 17.07
N ASN A 110 21.27 1.51 17.33
CA ASN A 110 20.32 2.64 17.27
C ASN A 110 20.35 3.45 15.95
N LYS A 111 20.90 2.87 14.87
CA LYS A 111 20.97 3.50 13.54
C LYS A 111 19.64 3.46 12.80
N ILE A 112 18.69 2.69 13.30
CA ILE A 112 17.35 2.55 12.74
C ILE A 112 16.34 2.86 13.83
N GLY A 113 15.72 4.05 13.73
CA GLY A 113 14.58 4.42 14.56
C GLY A 113 13.33 3.62 14.19
N TYR A 114 12.49 3.31 15.17
CA TYR A 114 11.17 2.72 14.96
C TYR A 114 10.36 3.59 14.00
N GLY A 115 9.88 3.03 12.86
CA GLY A 115 8.89 3.68 12.00
C GLY A 115 9.28 3.96 10.53
N LYS A 116 10.55 3.87 10.13
CA LYS A 116 10.96 4.14 8.72
C LYS A 116 11.40 2.86 7.99
N LYS A 117 10.44 2.02 7.59
CA LYS A 117 10.70 0.74 6.85
C LYS A 117 11.58 0.90 5.60
N ASN A 118 11.47 1.99 4.87
CA ASN A 118 12.27 2.24 3.66
C ASN A 118 13.73 2.53 3.99
N HIS A 119 14.01 3.32 5.01
CA HIS A 119 15.37 3.65 5.43
C HIS A 119 16.16 2.41 5.89
N LYS A 120 15.51 1.48 6.61
CA LYS A 120 16.11 0.21 7.03
C LYS A 120 16.58 -0.62 5.83
N ARG A 121 15.70 -0.79 4.83
CA ARG A 121 16.02 -1.56 3.61
C ARG A 121 17.14 -0.92 2.79
N GLU A 122 17.17 0.39 2.72
CA GLU A 122 18.23 1.15 2.01
C GLU A 122 19.60 0.96 2.66
N LEU A 123 19.68 1.07 3.99
CA LEU A 123 20.93 0.87 4.72
C LEU A 123 21.47 -0.55 4.52
N VAL A 124 20.62 -1.56 4.68
CA VAL A 124 21.00 -2.97 4.51
C VAL A 124 21.42 -3.25 3.07
N SER A 125 20.67 -2.78 2.08
CA SER A 125 21.02 -3.03 0.67
C SER A 125 22.31 -2.32 0.24
N LYS A 126 22.60 -1.15 0.80
CA LYS A 126 23.86 -0.43 0.59
C LYS A 126 25.06 -1.21 1.15
N GLU A 127 24.94 -1.79 2.34
CA GLU A 127 25.98 -2.60 2.95
C GLU A 127 26.22 -3.91 2.16
N LEU A 128 25.12 -4.54 1.70
CA LEU A 128 25.18 -5.75 0.86
C LEU A 128 25.69 -5.49 -0.56
N GLY A 129 25.73 -4.24 -1.02
CA GLY A 129 26.09 -3.88 -2.38
C GLY A 129 25.07 -4.28 -3.44
N ILE A 130 23.78 -4.37 -3.08
CA ILE A 130 22.69 -4.73 -4.00
C ILE A 130 21.63 -3.65 -4.09
N ALA A 131 20.87 -3.65 -5.18
CA ALA A 131 19.75 -2.71 -5.33
C ALA A 131 18.67 -2.98 -4.24
N SER A 132 18.18 -1.92 -3.61
CA SER A 132 17.12 -2.00 -2.58
C SER A 132 15.84 -2.66 -3.11
N SER A 133 15.54 -2.51 -4.40
CA SER A 133 14.44 -3.19 -5.08
C SER A 133 14.63 -4.70 -5.15
N ARG A 134 15.87 -5.19 -5.36
CA ARG A 134 16.19 -6.62 -5.38
C ARG A 134 15.97 -7.24 -4.01
N LEU A 135 16.48 -6.63 -2.95
CA LEU A 135 16.26 -7.10 -1.58
C LEU A 135 14.77 -7.10 -1.22
N GLY A 136 14.04 -6.05 -1.62
CA GLY A 136 12.59 -5.99 -1.42
C GLY A 136 11.82 -7.13 -2.10
N LYS A 137 12.19 -7.49 -3.32
CA LYS A 137 11.59 -8.63 -4.04
C LYS A 137 11.89 -9.96 -3.37
N LEU A 138 13.14 -10.21 -3.00
CA LEU A 138 13.55 -11.45 -2.32
C LEU A 138 12.78 -11.66 -1.02
N ARG A 139 12.61 -10.62 -0.20
CA ARG A 139 11.81 -10.70 1.04
C ARG A 139 10.34 -10.98 0.80
N VAL A 140 9.78 -10.39 -0.26
CA VAL A 140 8.39 -10.67 -0.63
C VAL A 140 8.26 -12.13 -1.06
N ILE A 141 9.20 -12.66 -1.86
CA ILE A 141 9.22 -14.06 -2.27
C ILE A 141 9.31 -14.95 -1.04
N GLN A 142 10.30 -14.75 -0.19
CA GLN A 142 10.51 -15.52 1.03
C GLN A 142 9.27 -15.58 1.94
N LYS A 143 8.60 -14.45 2.10
CA LYS A 143 7.41 -14.36 2.96
C LYS A 143 6.23 -15.20 2.46
N TYR A 144 6.06 -15.30 1.14
CA TYR A 144 4.86 -15.92 0.53
C TYR A 144 5.11 -17.35 0.07
N ASP A 145 6.32 -17.64 -0.38
CA ASP A 145 6.71 -18.96 -0.85
C ASP A 145 8.24 -19.07 -0.78
N ASP A 146 8.72 -19.67 0.32
CA ASP A 146 10.16 -19.79 0.59
C ASP A 146 10.85 -20.79 -0.35
N ASP A 147 10.10 -21.76 -0.91
CA ASP A 147 10.64 -22.75 -1.85
C ASP A 147 11.09 -22.10 -3.16
N LEU A 148 10.48 -20.97 -3.55
CA LEU A 148 10.91 -20.20 -4.72
C LEU A 148 12.31 -19.62 -4.56
N ILE A 149 12.81 -19.41 -3.34
CA ILE A 149 14.17 -18.96 -3.09
C ILE A 149 15.16 -20.08 -3.47
N ASP A 150 14.83 -21.33 -3.17
CA ASP A 150 15.66 -22.47 -3.54
C ASP A 150 15.67 -22.72 -5.06
N LEU A 151 14.59 -22.41 -5.77
CA LEU A 151 14.54 -22.44 -7.23
C LEU A 151 15.38 -21.32 -7.86
N ILE A 152 15.45 -20.15 -7.23
CA ILE A 152 16.33 -19.06 -7.65
C ILE A 152 17.81 -19.48 -7.44
N ASP A 153 18.12 -20.08 -6.30
CA ASP A 153 19.48 -20.52 -5.98
C ASP A 153 19.99 -21.66 -6.86
N LYS A 154 19.07 -22.42 -7.49
CA LYS A 154 19.36 -23.46 -8.49
C LYS A 154 19.37 -22.93 -9.93
N ASP A 155 19.27 -21.62 -10.14
CA ASP A 155 19.14 -20.96 -11.45
C ASP A 155 17.96 -21.46 -12.33
N ILE A 156 16.94 -22.07 -11.70
CA ILE A 156 15.71 -22.50 -12.37
C ILE A 156 14.79 -21.31 -12.63
N LEU A 157 14.76 -20.35 -11.71
CA LEU A 157 13.97 -19.12 -11.80
C LEU A 157 14.84 -17.90 -11.57
N THR A 158 14.56 -16.82 -12.30
CA THR A 158 15.10 -15.51 -11.95
C THR A 158 14.29 -14.87 -10.81
N VAL A 159 14.89 -13.94 -10.06
CA VAL A 159 14.18 -13.16 -9.02
C VAL A 159 12.92 -12.46 -9.58
N ALA A 160 12.98 -12.02 -10.84
CA ALA A 160 11.84 -11.38 -11.49
C ALA A 160 10.69 -12.37 -11.75
N GLN A 161 11.00 -13.57 -12.22
CA GLN A 161 10.00 -14.62 -12.48
C GLN A 161 9.36 -15.11 -11.18
N ALA A 162 10.17 -15.43 -10.17
CA ALA A 162 9.66 -15.83 -8.85
C ALA A 162 8.79 -14.74 -8.21
N TYR A 163 9.18 -13.47 -8.30
CA TYR A 163 8.39 -12.36 -7.82
C TYR A 163 7.05 -12.23 -8.55
N LEU A 164 7.02 -12.46 -9.89
CA LEU A 164 5.79 -12.49 -10.68
C LEU A 164 4.87 -13.64 -10.27
N GLN A 165 5.42 -14.83 -9.95
CA GLN A 165 4.64 -15.96 -9.44
C GLN A 165 3.98 -15.60 -8.10
N VAL A 166 4.74 -15.03 -7.16
CA VAL A 166 4.17 -14.54 -5.89
C VAL A 166 3.09 -13.47 -6.11
N GLN A 167 3.29 -12.57 -7.08
CA GLN A 167 2.24 -11.59 -7.41
C GLN A 167 0.98 -12.25 -7.99
N ARG A 168 1.11 -13.35 -8.75
CA ARG A 168 -0.02 -14.14 -9.24
C ARG A 168 -0.76 -14.84 -8.10
N ILE A 169 -0.01 -15.51 -7.20
CA ILE A 169 -0.59 -16.15 -6.00
C ILE A 169 -1.34 -15.13 -5.14
N LYS A 170 -0.73 -13.98 -4.86
CA LYS A 170 -1.40 -12.87 -4.15
C LYS A 170 -2.66 -12.36 -4.87
N LYS A 171 -2.64 -12.40 -6.18
CA LYS A 171 -3.77 -12.00 -6.99
C LYS A 171 -4.87 -13.04 -6.94
N GLU A 172 -4.51 -14.33 -7.03
CA GLU A 172 -5.44 -15.46 -6.92
C GLU A 172 -6.03 -15.56 -5.52
N GLU A 173 -5.25 -15.36 -4.47
CA GLU A 173 -5.75 -15.25 -3.09
C GLU A 173 -6.68 -14.06 -2.91
N LYS A 174 -6.33 -12.90 -3.49
CA LYS A 174 -7.23 -11.74 -3.54
C LYS A 174 -8.50 -12.03 -4.33
N THR A 175 -8.39 -12.76 -5.42
CA THR A 175 -9.53 -13.14 -6.27
C THR A 175 -10.38 -14.23 -5.60
N LEU A 176 -9.78 -15.19 -4.92
CA LEU A 176 -10.48 -16.20 -4.09
C LEU A 176 -11.16 -15.56 -2.87
N ASN A 177 -10.51 -14.59 -2.24
CA ASN A 177 -11.10 -13.77 -1.17
C ASN A 177 -12.06 -12.69 -1.70
N SER A 178 -12.06 -12.41 -3.03
CA SER A 178 -12.95 -11.48 -3.73
C SER A 178 -13.95 -12.17 -4.66
N SER A 179 -14.00 -13.50 -4.67
CA SER A 179 -15.05 -14.22 -5.42
C SER A 179 -16.41 -13.86 -4.83
N PRO A 180 -17.39 -13.48 -5.66
CA PRO A 180 -18.71 -13.13 -5.18
C PRO A 180 -19.38 -14.39 -4.65
N LYS A 181 -19.32 -14.58 -3.34
CA LYS A 181 -20.24 -15.48 -2.68
C LYS A 181 -21.61 -14.82 -2.77
N THR A 182 -22.46 -15.33 -3.63
CA THR A 182 -23.90 -15.11 -3.57
C THR A 182 -24.33 -15.37 -2.13
N LYS A 183 -24.79 -14.35 -1.39
CA LYS A 183 -25.08 -14.36 0.04
C LYS A 183 -23.88 -14.77 0.93
N LEU A 184 -22.99 -13.87 1.24
CA LEU A 184 -22.28 -13.88 2.49
C LEU A 184 -23.25 -13.41 3.57
N ASN A 185 -24.01 -14.37 4.14
CA ASN A 185 -24.57 -14.25 5.48
C ASN A 185 -23.42 -14.45 6.50
N GLY A 186 -22.53 -13.48 6.56
CA GLY A 186 -21.57 -13.29 7.62
C GLY A 186 -21.70 -11.84 7.98
N ASP A 187 -22.11 -11.58 9.19
CA ASP A 187 -22.37 -10.31 9.86
C ASP A 187 -22.00 -9.03 9.08
N GLY A 188 -22.98 -8.50 8.33
CA GLY A 188 -22.96 -7.10 7.90
C GLY A 188 -22.62 -6.79 6.46
N PHE A 189 -22.39 -7.76 5.56
CA PHE A 189 -22.11 -7.48 4.14
C PHE A 189 -23.16 -8.13 3.21
N ILE A 190 -23.90 -7.31 2.46
CA ILE A 190 -24.91 -7.78 1.51
C ILE A 190 -24.59 -7.23 0.12
N PHE A 191 -24.67 -8.08 -0.89
CA PHE A 191 -24.51 -7.71 -2.29
C PHE A 191 -25.72 -8.10 -3.12
N TYR A 192 -26.23 -7.16 -3.92
CA TYR A 192 -27.30 -7.38 -4.88
C TYR A 192 -26.80 -7.25 -6.32
N LYS A 193 -26.86 -8.34 -7.08
CA LYS A 193 -26.56 -8.35 -8.51
C LYS A 193 -27.73 -7.83 -9.32
N LYS A 194 -27.99 -6.52 -9.21
CA LYS A 194 -29.05 -5.82 -9.96
C LYS A 194 -28.76 -4.33 -10.01
N SER A 195 -29.56 -3.60 -10.79
CA SER A 195 -29.53 -2.14 -10.79
C SER A 195 -30.03 -1.59 -9.46
N SER A 196 -29.41 -0.50 -8.98
CA SER A 196 -29.77 0.23 -7.76
C SER A 196 -30.86 1.32 -8.00
N ASN A 197 -31.43 1.40 -9.20
CA ASN A 197 -32.49 2.39 -9.49
C ASN A 197 -33.77 2.17 -8.67
N ASN A 198 -33.95 0.99 -8.09
CA ASN A 198 -35.04 0.64 -7.18
C ASN A 198 -34.50 -0.33 -6.11
N MET A 199 -34.33 0.15 -4.89
CA MET A 199 -33.74 -0.56 -3.76
C MET A 199 -34.82 -1.07 -2.79
N THR A 200 -35.80 -1.81 -3.27
CA THR A 200 -36.93 -2.36 -2.49
C THR A 200 -36.51 -3.26 -1.33
N GLU A 201 -35.28 -3.76 -1.34
CA GLU A 201 -34.70 -4.56 -0.26
C GLU A 201 -34.32 -3.73 0.96
N LEU A 202 -34.17 -2.41 0.78
CA LEU A 202 -33.85 -1.47 1.85
C LEU A 202 -35.11 -0.74 2.33
N LYS A 203 -35.24 -0.62 3.64
CA LYS A 203 -36.30 0.16 4.26
C LYS A 203 -36.03 1.66 4.10
N ASP A 204 -37.06 2.45 4.30
CA ASP A 204 -36.93 3.90 4.38
C ASP A 204 -36.00 4.27 5.54
N GLU A 205 -35.11 5.24 5.29
CA GLU A 205 -34.18 5.78 6.28
C GLU A 205 -33.25 4.77 6.95
N GLU A 206 -32.99 3.61 6.31
CA GLU A 206 -32.14 2.54 6.88
C GLU A 206 -30.63 2.82 6.73
N VAL A 207 -30.22 3.57 5.71
CA VAL A 207 -28.82 3.82 5.35
C VAL A 207 -28.31 5.08 6.04
N GLN A 208 -27.16 4.99 6.72
CA GLN A 208 -26.55 6.15 7.37
C GLN A 208 -25.60 6.91 6.44
N THR A 209 -24.82 6.20 5.62
CA THR A 209 -23.91 6.86 4.67
C THR A 209 -23.96 6.17 3.32
N ILE A 210 -24.11 6.94 2.26
CA ILE A 210 -23.96 6.50 0.88
C ILE A 210 -22.60 7.04 0.38
N PHE A 211 -21.75 6.16 -0.15
CA PHE A 211 -20.58 6.56 -0.92
C PHE A 211 -20.58 5.79 -2.24
N THR A 212 -20.60 6.51 -3.36
CA THR A 212 -20.70 5.86 -4.67
C THR A 212 -20.01 6.63 -5.78
N SER A 213 -19.57 5.91 -6.82
CA SER A 213 -18.96 6.44 -8.04
C SER A 213 -19.58 5.75 -9.25
N PRO A 214 -20.50 6.39 -9.98
CA PRO A 214 -21.15 5.81 -11.14
C PRO A 214 -20.18 5.65 -12.32
N PRO A 215 -20.54 4.85 -13.35
CA PRO A 215 -19.84 4.86 -14.62
C PRO A 215 -19.83 6.26 -15.24
N TYR A 216 -18.65 6.80 -15.60
CA TYR A 216 -18.54 8.15 -16.16
C TYR A 216 -18.92 8.18 -17.64
N PHE A 217 -19.53 9.28 -18.07
CA PHE A 217 -19.93 9.50 -19.45
C PHE A 217 -18.75 9.34 -20.41
N ASN A 218 -18.92 8.49 -21.43
CA ASN A 218 -17.98 8.25 -22.53
C ASN A 218 -16.52 7.92 -22.13
N LYS A 219 -16.29 7.51 -20.87
CA LYS A 219 -14.94 7.13 -20.43
C LYS A 219 -14.60 5.68 -20.74
N ARG A 220 -15.57 4.76 -20.68
CA ARG A 220 -15.36 3.30 -20.87
C ARG A 220 -16.64 2.59 -21.30
N LYS A 221 -16.48 1.51 -22.07
CA LYS A 221 -17.58 0.60 -22.40
C LYS A 221 -17.71 -0.42 -21.26
N TYR A 222 -18.71 -0.26 -20.43
CA TYR A 222 -18.95 -1.15 -19.28
C TYR A 222 -19.82 -2.38 -19.63
N VAL A 223 -20.61 -2.33 -20.71
CA VAL A 223 -21.48 -3.40 -21.19
C VAL A 223 -21.18 -3.69 -22.65
N LYS A 224 -21.15 -4.98 -23.04
CA LYS A 224 -20.80 -5.41 -24.40
C LYS A 224 -21.78 -4.91 -25.49
N ASN A 225 -23.04 -4.66 -25.13
CA ASN A 225 -24.10 -4.32 -26.09
C ASN A 225 -24.47 -2.84 -26.16
N GLY A 226 -23.66 -1.93 -25.59
CA GLY A 226 -23.79 -0.49 -25.86
C GLY A 226 -25.01 0.22 -25.23
N SER A 227 -25.69 -0.39 -24.26
CA SER A 227 -26.87 0.19 -23.59
C SER A 227 -26.70 0.15 -22.07
N GLY A 228 -25.85 1.02 -21.52
CA GLY A 228 -25.63 1.11 -20.09
C GLY A 228 -25.29 2.53 -19.68
N MET A 229 -25.44 2.85 -18.38
CA MET A 229 -25.04 4.15 -17.84
C MET A 229 -23.60 4.51 -18.20
N GLY A 230 -23.38 5.73 -18.67
CA GLY A 230 -22.11 6.24 -19.20
C GLY A 230 -21.93 6.03 -20.71
N GLN A 231 -22.94 5.47 -21.41
CA GLN A 231 -22.92 5.22 -22.86
C GLN A 231 -24.09 5.94 -23.59
N GLU A 232 -24.66 6.92 -22.98
CA GLU A 232 -25.70 7.76 -23.54
C GLU A 232 -25.18 8.54 -24.77
N LYS A 233 -26.09 8.96 -25.65
CA LYS A 233 -25.72 9.71 -26.86
C LYS A 233 -25.20 11.10 -26.56
N THR A 234 -25.70 11.74 -25.51
CA THR A 234 -25.32 13.10 -25.11
C THR A 234 -24.99 13.17 -23.62
N SER A 235 -24.18 14.15 -23.22
CA SER A 235 -23.86 14.40 -21.82
C SER A 235 -25.10 14.80 -21.01
N ASP A 236 -26.05 15.52 -21.62
CA ASP A 236 -27.26 15.93 -20.93
C ASP A 236 -28.19 14.75 -20.65
N GLN A 237 -28.35 13.82 -21.60
CA GLN A 237 -29.09 12.58 -21.38
C GLN A 237 -28.46 11.72 -20.26
N TYR A 238 -27.10 11.68 -20.19
CA TYR A 238 -26.40 11.00 -19.09
C TYR A 238 -26.71 11.66 -17.73
N VAL A 239 -26.70 13.01 -17.67
CA VAL A 239 -27.02 13.76 -16.45
C VAL A 239 -28.44 13.45 -15.99
N GLU A 240 -29.42 13.50 -16.88
CA GLU A 240 -30.83 13.18 -16.58
C GLU A 240 -30.97 11.74 -16.09
N ASN A 241 -30.40 10.77 -16.78
CA ASN A 241 -30.46 9.35 -16.43
C ASN A 241 -29.82 9.08 -15.07
N LEU A 242 -28.68 9.72 -14.76
CA LEU A 242 -28.00 9.52 -13.48
C LEU A 242 -28.80 10.15 -12.34
N ILE A 243 -29.33 11.36 -12.52
CA ILE A 243 -30.16 12.02 -11.51
C ILE A 243 -31.41 11.18 -11.24
N ASP A 244 -32.05 10.63 -12.28
CA ASP A 244 -33.19 9.74 -12.14
C ASP A 244 -32.85 8.46 -11.38
N HIS A 245 -31.71 7.85 -11.71
CA HIS A 245 -31.20 6.66 -11.03
C HIS A 245 -30.95 6.87 -9.54
N LEU A 246 -30.53 8.08 -9.13
CA LEU A 246 -30.22 8.44 -7.74
C LEU A 246 -31.47 8.81 -6.90
N LYS A 247 -32.67 8.84 -7.48
CA LYS A 247 -33.89 9.26 -6.75
C LYS A 247 -34.17 8.46 -5.50
N ASP A 248 -33.97 7.12 -5.56
CA ASP A 248 -34.27 6.24 -4.43
C ASP A 248 -33.28 6.40 -3.26
N CYS A 249 -32.12 7.02 -3.50
CA CYS A 249 -31.16 7.37 -2.44
C CYS A 249 -31.81 8.25 -1.34
N LYS A 250 -32.74 9.13 -1.74
CA LYS A 250 -33.41 10.03 -0.80
C LYS A 250 -34.37 9.29 0.14
N ARG A 251 -34.98 8.20 -0.32
CA ARG A 251 -35.84 7.34 0.50
C ARG A 251 -35.03 6.52 1.50
N VAL A 252 -34.00 5.80 1.03
CA VAL A 252 -33.25 4.85 1.86
C VAL A 252 -32.29 5.54 2.83
N LEU A 253 -31.82 6.78 2.52
CA LEU A 253 -30.91 7.51 3.39
C LEU A 253 -31.64 7.97 4.66
N SER A 254 -31.02 7.77 5.82
CA SER A 254 -31.49 8.30 7.11
C SER A 254 -31.68 9.83 7.07
N SER A 255 -32.61 10.32 7.88
CA SER A 255 -32.79 11.77 8.04
C SER A 255 -31.55 12.51 8.55
N LYS A 256 -30.65 11.77 9.25
CA LYS A 256 -29.33 12.24 9.70
C LYS A 256 -28.18 11.74 8.83
N GLY A 257 -28.47 11.12 7.71
CA GLY A 257 -27.49 10.50 6.83
C GLY A 257 -26.77 11.46 5.90
N SER A 258 -25.69 10.98 5.32
CA SER A 258 -24.84 11.68 4.34
C SER A 258 -24.69 10.90 3.05
N PHE A 259 -24.68 11.60 1.92
CA PHE A 259 -24.48 11.02 0.60
C PHE A 259 -23.26 11.65 -0.08
N PHE A 260 -22.28 10.81 -0.39
CA PHE A 260 -21.06 11.20 -1.11
C PHE A 260 -21.08 10.64 -2.52
N LEU A 261 -20.95 11.53 -3.51
CA LEU A 261 -20.97 11.21 -4.93
C LEU A 261 -19.63 11.59 -5.58
N ASN A 262 -18.83 10.59 -5.95
CA ASN A 262 -17.56 10.81 -6.66
C ASN A 262 -17.77 10.84 -8.17
N LEU A 263 -17.34 11.93 -8.82
CA LEU A 263 -17.51 12.18 -10.26
C LEU A 263 -16.27 12.79 -10.89
N GLY A 264 -15.91 12.26 -12.07
CA GLY A 264 -14.94 12.90 -12.96
C GLY A 264 -15.62 13.50 -14.18
N ASP A 265 -15.05 14.58 -14.73
CA ASP A 265 -15.56 15.23 -15.93
C ASP A 265 -14.95 14.65 -17.21
N THR A 266 -15.54 15.00 -18.36
CA THR A 266 -15.15 14.50 -19.67
C THR A 266 -15.10 15.63 -20.69
N TYR A 267 -14.17 15.53 -21.65
CA TYR A 267 -14.11 16.36 -22.84
C TYR A 267 -14.86 15.67 -24.01
N LEU A 268 -15.71 16.43 -24.70
CA LEU A 268 -16.33 16.03 -25.94
C LEU A 268 -16.03 17.09 -26.99
N ASN A 269 -15.40 16.70 -28.11
CA ASN A 269 -14.99 17.63 -29.18
C ASN A 269 -14.21 18.85 -28.68
N GLY A 270 -13.27 18.63 -27.74
CA GLY A 270 -12.46 19.68 -27.15
C GLY A 270 -13.16 20.55 -26.10
N ASN A 271 -14.45 20.33 -25.83
CA ASN A 271 -15.25 21.07 -24.84
C ASN A 271 -15.45 20.25 -23.55
N LEU A 272 -15.11 20.84 -22.41
CA LEU A 272 -15.37 20.26 -21.09
C LEU A 272 -16.89 20.27 -20.80
N GLN A 273 -17.45 19.11 -20.45
CA GLN A 273 -18.90 18.95 -20.39
C GLN A 273 -19.56 19.45 -19.11
N ASN A 274 -18.79 19.75 -18.07
CA ASN A 274 -19.28 20.19 -16.76
C ASN A 274 -20.31 19.22 -16.10
N ILE A 275 -20.17 17.94 -16.41
CA ILE A 275 -21.10 16.89 -15.95
C ILE A 275 -21.21 16.86 -14.42
N PRO A 276 -20.10 16.87 -13.63
CA PRO A 276 -20.20 16.83 -12.19
C PRO A 276 -21.05 17.96 -11.61
N HIS A 277 -20.87 19.18 -12.13
CA HIS A 277 -21.61 20.35 -11.65
C HIS A 277 -23.08 20.32 -12.07
N LYS A 278 -23.40 19.90 -13.32
CA LYS A 278 -24.78 19.72 -13.77
C LYS A 278 -25.55 18.74 -12.88
N ILE A 279 -24.91 17.62 -12.51
CA ILE A 279 -25.50 16.63 -11.59
C ILE A 279 -25.68 17.22 -10.19
N ALA A 280 -24.69 17.96 -9.68
CA ALA A 280 -24.78 18.57 -8.36
C ALA A 280 -25.95 19.59 -8.28
N ILE A 281 -26.10 20.44 -9.30
CA ILE A 281 -27.21 21.40 -9.41
C ILE A 281 -28.55 20.65 -9.53
N GLY A 282 -28.66 19.64 -10.41
CA GLY A 282 -29.89 18.87 -10.58
C GLY A 282 -30.31 18.12 -9.30
N LEU A 283 -29.37 17.66 -8.47
CA LEU A 283 -29.67 17.09 -7.16
C LEU A 283 -30.17 18.17 -6.16
N GLN A 284 -29.58 19.39 -6.19
CA GLN A 284 -30.06 20.51 -5.39
C GLN A 284 -31.49 20.91 -5.79
N ASP A 285 -31.81 20.90 -7.07
CA ASP A 285 -33.18 21.15 -7.58
C ASP A 285 -34.17 20.10 -7.08
N GLN A 286 -33.70 18.86 -6.82
CA GLN A 286 -34.48 17.81 -6.16
C GLN A 286 -34.54 17.95 -4.63
N GLY A 287 -34.02 19.05 -4.07
CA GLY A 287 -34.08 19.36 -2.63
C GLY A 287 -33.00 18.62 -1.80
N TRP A 288 -31.87 18.25 -2.39
CA TRP A 288 -30.68 17.91 -1.63
C TRP A 288 -29.92 19.15 -1.19
N ILE A 289 -29.32 19.12 0.00
CA ILE A 289 -28.46 20.20 0.49
C ILE A 289 -27.02 19.81 0.19
N LEU A 290 -26.32 20.56 -0.66
CA LEU A 290 -24.90 20.39 -0.93
C LEU A 290 -24.08 21.02 0.19
N ARG A 291 -23.38 20.22 1.00
CA ARG A 291 -22.55 20.69 2.12
C ARG A 291 -21.15 21.05 1.72
N ASN A 292 -20.50 20.19 0.90
CA ASN A 292 -19.14 20.43 0.41
C ASN A 292 -18.98 19.92 -1.02
N THR A 293 -18.13 20.61 -1.75
CA THR A 293 -17.51 20.12 -2.98
C THR A 293 -16.05 19.82 -2.66
N ILE A 294 -15.71 18.55 -2.56
CA ILE A 294 -14.37 18.10 -2.23
C ILE A 294 -13.61 17.86 -3.53
N ILE A 295 -12.40 18.40 -3.64
CA ILE A 295 -11.47 18.16 -4.75
C ILE A 295 -10.52 17.04 -4.33
N TRP A 296 -10.67 15.88 -4.92
CA TRP A 296 -9.70 14.81 -4.77
C TRP A 296 -8.61 14.91 -5.84
N SER A 297 -7.41 15.35 -5.44
CA SER A 297 -6.23 15.44 -6.29
C SER A 297 -5.61 14.05 -6.48
N LYS A 298 -5.47 13.62 -7.73
CA LYS A 298 -4.88 12.32 -8.07
C LYS A 298 -3.37 12.40 -8.02
N THR A 299 -2.71 11.56 -7.23
CA THR A 299 -1.25 11.50 -7.17
C THR A 299 -0.61 10.91 -8.43
N ASN A 300 -1.37 10.09 -9.20
CA ASN A 300 -0.91 9.49 -10.44
C ASN A 300 -1.99 9.60 -11.52
N PRO A 301 -2.25 10.82 -12.04
CA PRO A 301 -3.24 11.02 -13.10
C PRO A 301 -2.79 10.36 -14.40
N LYS A 302 -3.75 9.91 -15.21
CA LYS A 302 -3.45 9.38 -16.54
C LYS A 302 -2.84 10.50 -17.40
N PRO A 303 -1.65 10.33 -18.01
CA PRO A 303 -1.08 11.33 -18.90
C PRO A 303 -2.04 11.67 -20.03
N SER A 304 -2.14 12.95 -20.37
CA SER A 304 -2.87 13.42 -21.55
C SER A 304 -1.90 13.66 -22.71
N SER A 305 -2.25 13.19 -23.90
CA SER A 305 -1.52 13.51 -25.13
C SER A 305 -1.97 14.83 -25.76
N SER A 306 -2.96 15.51 -25.18
CA SER A 306 -3.47 16.78 -25.68
C SER A 306 -2.38 17.88 -25.57
N LYS A 307 -2.26 18.68 -26.64
CA LYS A 307 -1.36 19.84 -26.70
C LYS A 307 -2.07 21.16 -26.44
N SER A 308 -3.39 21.17 -26.30
CA SER A 308 -4.25 22.37 -26.25
C SER A 308 -5.02 22.55 -24.96
N ASN A 309 -4.94 21.59 -24.00
CA ASN A 309 -5.58 21.71 -22.70
C ASN A 309 -4.75 21.04 -21.61
N LEU A 310 -5.01 21.41 -20.35
CA LEU A 310 -4.36 20.82 -19.20
C LEU A 310 -4.83 19.38 -18.96
N CYS A 311 -3.95 18.56 -18.39
CA CYS A 311 -4.27 17.21 -17.97
C CYS A 311 -5.23 17.23 -16.76
N PRO A 312 -6.38 16.55 -16.81
CA PRO A 312 -7.26 16.41 -15.65
C PRO A 312 -6.56 15.63 -14.53
N THR A 313 -6.29 16.30 -13.41
CA THR A 313 -5.53 15.74 -12.28
C THR A 313 -6.37 15.54 -11.02
N TYR A 314 -7.67 15.79 -11.07
CA TYR A 314 -8.58 15.66 -9.93
C TYR A 314 -9.94 15.09 -10.34
N GLU A 315 -10.70 14.70 -9.32
CA GLU A 315 -12.13 14.38 -9.39
C GLU A 315 -12.87 15.11 -8.28
N PHE A 316 -14.19 15.24 -8.44
CA PHE A 316 -15.06 15.84 -7.45
C PHE A 316 -15.68 14.78 -6.57
N ILE A 317 -15.77 15.05 -5.25
CA ILE A 317 -16.61 14.29 -4.33
C ILE A 317 -17.61 15.29 -3.72
N PHE A 318 -18.86 15.17 -4.12
CA PHE A 318 -19.93 16.03 -3.59
C PHE A 318 -20.50 15.40 -2.34
N HIS A 319 -20.58 16.17 -1.25
CA HIS A 319 -21.23 15.76 -0.01
C HIS A 319 -22.62 16.37 0.08
N PHE A 320 -23.64 15.54 0.00
CA PHE A 320 -25.03 15.91 0.12
C PHE A 320 -25.62 15.39 1.43
N ILE A 321 -26.63 16.14 1.94
CA ILE A 321 -27.45 15.77 3.09
C ILE A 321 -28.92 16.07 2.81
N LYS A 322 -29.82 15.45 3.58
CA LYS A 322 -31.26 15.69 3.49
C LYS A 322 -31.70 16.91 4.33
N ARG A 323 -31.07 17.10 5.50
CA ARG A 323 -31.45 18.13 6.51
C ARG A 323 -30.18 18.63 7.22
N ASP A 324 -30.22 19.83 7.75
CA ASP A 324 -29.08 20.48 8.43
C ASP A 324 -28.61 19.78 9.71
N ASN A 325 -29.50 19.03 10.39
CA ASN A 325 -29.21 18.32 11.62
C ASN A 325 -28.61 16.90 11.37
N TYR A 326 -27.84 16.71 10.32
CA TYR A 326 -27.19 15.45 10.01
C TYR A 326 -26.12 15.05 11.04
N PHE A 327 -25.80 13.76 11.09
CA PHE A 327 -24.74 13.27 11.95
C PHE A 327 -23.36 13.61 11.35
N TYR A 328 -22.51 14.25 12.14
CA TYR A 328 -21.15 14.58 11.73
C TYR A 328 -20.18 14.49 12.91
N ASN A 329 -19.19 13.60 12.79
CA ASN A 329 -18.09 13.46 13.73
C ASN A 329 -16.87 14.23 13.22
N LEU A 330 -16.51 15.31 13.89
CA LEU A 330 -15.44 16.19 13.47
C LEU A 330 -14.08 15.48 13.56
N THR A 331 -13.51 15.16 12.41
CA THR A 331 -12.13 14.65 12.31
C THR A 331 -11.18 15.82 12.06
N LEU A 332 -10.17 15.96 12.90
CA LEU A 332 -9.18 17.03 12.78
C LEU A 332 -7.96 16.54 12.01
N ALA A 333 -7.48 17.34 11.06
CA ALA A 333 -6.17 17.15 10.44
C ALA A 333 -5.06 17.60 11.40
N PRO A 334 -3.89 16.94 11.44
CA PRO A 334 -2.78 17.36 12.29
C PRO A 334 -2.30 18.76 11.90
N LEU A 335 -1.92 19.55 12.90
CA LEU A 335 -1.31 20.85 12.66
C LEU A 335 0.08 20.67 12.04
N LYS A 336 0.42 21.52 11.07
CA LYS A 336 1.80 21.60 10.54
C LYS A 336 2.75 22.05 11.64
N ASP A 337 4.00 21.58 11.63
CA ASP A 337 5.00 21.95 12.66
C ASP A 337 5.27 23.46 12.70
N SER A 338 5.24 24.12 11.55
CA SER A 338 5.31 25.60 11.49
C SER A 338 4.14 26.28 12.20
N THR A 339 2.93 25.72 12.15
CA THR A 339 1.77 26.24 12.88
C THR A 339 1.90 26.00 14.38
N LYS A 340 2.38 24.84 14.80
CA LYS A 340 2.65 24.55 16.22
C LYS A 340 3.69 25.49 16.80
N ALA A 341 4.73 25.80 16.03
CA ALA A 341 5.80 26.72 16.44
C ALA A 341 5.34 28.18 16.53
N SER A 342 4.30 28.57 15.78
CA SER A 342 3.75 29.94 15.74
C SER A 342 2.58 30.17 16.71
N LEU A 343 2.14 29.13 17.44
CA LEU A 343 1.09 29.29 18.45
C LEU A 343 1.60 30.18 19.61
N PRO A 344 0.91 31.26 19.96
CA PRO A 344 1.33 32.12 21.05
C PRO A 344 1.37 31.34 22.38
N PRO A 345 2.36 31.61 23.26
CA PRO A 345 2.34 31.07 24.60
C PRO A 345 1.03 31.40 25.29
N ARG A 346 0.54 30.49 26.15
CA ARG A 346 -0.71 30.66 26.92
C ARG A 346 -0.64 31.92 27.80
N HIS A 347 -0.98 33.07 27.26
CA HIS A 347 -1.21 34.28 28.06
C HIS A 347 -2.70 34.49 28.26
N ARG A 348 -3.14 34.60 29.52
CA ARG A 348 -4.43 35.20 29.86
C ARG A 348 -4.33 36.69 29.48
N GLY A 349 -4.78 37.02 28.28
CA GLY A 349 -4.89 38.40 27.85
C GLY A 349 -6.20 39.01 28.35
N ILE A 350 -6.14 40.23 28.81
CA ILE A 350 -7.33 41.08 28.96
C ILE A 350 -7.55 41.71 27.59
N GLY A 351 -8.66 41.35 26.91
CA GLY A 351 -9.01 41.91 25.61
C GLY A 351 -9.16 43.46 25.71
N LYS A 352 -8.97 44.15 24.58
CA LYS A 352 -9.06 45.64 24.48
C LYS A 352 -10.30 46.26 25.10
N ASN A 353 -11.33 45.49 25.40
CA ASN A 353 -12.60 45.90 25.97
C ASN A 353 -12.80 45.49 27.43
N GLY A 354 -11.74 45.14 28.16
CA GLY A 354 -11.79 44.76 29.58
C GLY A 354 -12.50 43.46 29.91
N LYS A 355 -12.93 42.69 28.90
CA LYS A 355 -13.49 41.33 29.06
C LYS A 355 -12.39 40.30 29.02
N THR A 356 -12.37 39.39 30.01
CA THR A 356 -11.49 38.23 30.01
C THR A 356 -11.82 37.38 28.77
N GLU A 357 -10.94 37.37 27.79
CA GLU A 357 -11.06 36.44 26.68
C GLU A 357 -10.90 35.02 27.20
N SER A 358 -11.81 34.13 26.79
CA SER A 358 -11.70 32.70 27.10
C SER A 358 -10.34 32.20 26.65
N PRO A 359 -9.60 31.45 27.48
CA PRO A 359 -8.26 30.98 27.11
C PRO A 359 -8.38 30.19 25.80
N TYR A 360 -7.60 30.59 24.79
CA TYR A 360 -7.44 29.83 23.56
C TYR A 360 -6.85 28.45 23.93
N ILE A 361 -7.67 27.42 23.91
CA ILE A 361 -7.24 26.03 24.02
C ILE A 361 -6.80 25.64 22.61
N PRO A 362 -5.49 25.39 22.37
CA PRO A 362 -5.06 24.87 21.08
C PRO A 362 -5.81 23.58 20.81
N ARG A 363 -6.61 23.54 19.77
CA ARG A 363 -7.23 22.29 19.30
C ARG A 363 -6.10 21.35 18.94
N GLU A 364 -6.28 20.07 19.19
CA GLU A 364 -5.31 19.01 18.82
C GLU A 364 -5.02 18.94 17.32
N GLY A 365 -5.79 19.69 16.51
CA GLY A 365 -5.68 19.77 15.06
C GLY A 365 -6.51 20.92 14.48
N LYS A 366 -6.54 21.01 13.15
CA LYS A 366 -7.39 21.93 12.39
C LYS A 366 -8.50 21.16 11.69
N ASN A 367 -9.62 21.80 11.39
CA ASN A 367 -10.66 21.23 10.55
C ASN A 367 -10.05 20.82 9.21
N MET A 368 -10.44 19.64 8.70
CA MET A 368 -10.02 19.20 7.39
C MET A 368 -10.55 20.14 6.31
N GLY A 369 -9.69 20.44 5.32
CA GLY A 369 -10.10 21.18 4.13
C GLY A 369 -10.82 20.27 3.13
N ASP A 370 -11.41 20.89 2.14
CA ASP A 370 -12.10 20.27 1.01
C ASP A 370 -11.19 20.00 -0.21
N PHE A 371 -9.90 20.24 -0.09
CA PHE A 371 -8.89 19.87 -1.07
C PHE A 371 -8.06 18.70 -0.53
N TRP A 372 -8.30 17.50 -1.09
CA TRP A 372 -7.69 16.24 -0.67
C TRP A 372 -6.54 15.86 -1.60
N ASN A 373 -5.35 16.12 -1.14
CA ASN A 373 -4.09 15.76 -1.79
C ASN A 373 -3.46 14.52 -1.11
N GLU A 374 -2.22 14.21 -1.44
CA GLU A 374 -1.44 13.10 -0.89
C GLU A 374 -1.22 13.17 0.64
N ASP A 375 -1.33 14.36 1.25
CA ASP A 375 -1.21 14.52 2.71
C ASP A 375 -2.45 13.97 3.44
N ILE A 376 -3.62 14.01 2.78
CA ILE A 376 -4.92 13.59 3.33
C ILE A 376 -5.27 12.19 2.81
N VAL A 377 -5.12 11.97 1.50
CA VAL A 377 -5.41 10.70 0.83
C VAL A 377 -4.10 10.03 0.45
N ARG A 378 -3.69 9.07 1.24
CA ARG A 378 -2.52 8.23 0.93
C ARG A 378 -2.90 7.24 -0.15
N THR A 379 -2.70 7.60 -1.39
CA THR A 379 -2.97 6.72 -2.51
C THR A 379 -2.19 5.42 -2.41
N ALA A 380 -2.88 4.30 -2.38
CA ALA A 380 -2.29 3.06 -2.82
C ALA A 380 -1.87 3.27 -4.28
N VAL A 381 -0.57 3.12 -4.57
CA VAL A 381 -0.08 3.09 -5.95
C VAL A 381 -0.72 1.88 -6.61
N VAL A 382 -1.86 2.09 -7.26
CA VAL A 382 -2.46 1.07 -8.11
C VAL A 382 -1.53 0.96 -9.31
N ASN A 383 -0.71 -0.08 -9.34
CA ASN A 383 0.12 -0.42 -10.48
C ASN A 383 -0.81 -0.70 -11.67
N GLN A 384 -1.02 0.29 -12.52
CA GLN A 384 -1.86 0.17 -13.75
C GLN A 384 -1.35 -0.91 -14.71
N LYS A 385 -0.15 -1.45 -14.52
CA LYS A 385 0.38 -2.59 -15.29
C LYS A 385 -0.28 -3.94 -14.96
N LEU A 386 -1.09 -4.03 -13.89
CA LEU A 386 -1.75 -5.28 -13.47
C LEU A 386 -3.14 -5.48 -14.07
N THR A 387 -3.67 -4.53 -14.84
CA THR A 387 -5.00 -4.61 -15.46
C THR A 387 -4.94 -5.08 -16.93
N SER A 388 -4.01 -5.96 -17.28
CA SER A 388 -3.98 -6.56 -18.64
C SER A 388 -5.04 -7.64 -18.88
N ASN A 389 -5.74 -8.09 -17.85
CA ASN A 389 -6.86 -9.00 -18.02
C ASN A 389 -8.13 -8.21 -18.36
N LYS A 390 -8.68 -8.44 -19.53
CA LYS A 390 -9.86 -7.79 -20.14
C LYS A 390 -11.16 -7.88 -19.32
N ASN A 391 -11.19 -8.57 -18.19
CA ASN A 391 -12.39 -8.85 -17.38
C ASN A 391 -12.39 -8.23 -15.98
N GLU A 392 -11.35 -7.46 -15.56
CA GLU A 392 -11.31 -6.84 -14.24
C GLU A 392 -11.84 -5.42 -14.24
N HIS A 393 -12.39 -4.99 -13.09
CA HIS A 393 -12.92 -3.65 -12.88
C HIS A 393 -11.84 -2.59 -13.17
N PRO A 394 -12.05 -1.74 -14.15
CA PRO A 394 -10.96 -0.97 -14.74
C PRO A 394 -10.46 0.22 -13.92
N ALA A 395 -11.08 0.59 -12.78
CA ALA A 395 -10.67 1.76 -11.99
C ALA A 395 -11.13 1.68 -10.52
N PRO A 396 -10.46 0.89 -9.67
CA PRO A 396 -10.69 1.02 -8.24
C PRO A 396 -10.14 2.38 -7.76
N PHE A 397 -10.91 3.09 -6.93
CA PHE A 397 -10.43 4.27 -6.23
C PHE A 397 -9.71 3.88 -4.91
N PRO A 398 -8.86 4.77 -4.33
CA PRO A 398 -8.18 4.51 -3.07
C PRO A 398 -9.16 4.34 -1.91
N GLU A 399 -8.85 3.46 -0.96
CA GLU A 399 -9.67 3.24 0.23
C GLU A 399 -9.76 4.51 1.11
N ASP A 400 -8.73 5.35 1.10
CA ASP A 400 -8.67 6.57 1.93
C ASP A 400 -9.77 7.58 1.60
N ILE A 401 -10.20 7.72 0.33
CA ILE A 401 -11.28 8.65 -0.03
C ILE A 401 -12.64 8.23 0.51
N ILE A 402 -12.79 6.97 0.91
CA ILE A 402 -14.01 6.43 1.52
C ILE A 402 -13.90 6.43 3.03
N THR A 403 -12.71 6.16 3.57
CA THR A 403 -12.46 6.02 5.01
C THR A 403 -12.89 7.27 5.77
N LEU A 404 -12.50 8.46 5.28
CA LEU A 404 -12.84 9.71 5.93
C LEU A 404 -14.36 9.99 5.95
N PRO A 405 -15.10 9.93 4.82
CA PRO A 405 -16.55 10.05 4.80
C PRO A 405 -17.25 9.12 5.78
N ILE A 406 -16.86 7.82 5.80
CA ILE A 406 -17.50 6.85 6.70
C ILE A 406 -17.24 7.22 8.18
N LEU A 407 -16.02 7.56 8.56
CA LEU A 407 -15.66 7.94 9.94
C LEU A 407 -16.37 9.22 10.39
N GLN A 408 -16.54 10.17 9.46
CA GLN A 408 -17.17 11.46 9.76
C GLN A 408 -18.70 11.39 9.85
N THR A 409 -19.34 10.47 9.12
CA THR A 409 -20.79 10.51 8.94
C THR A 409 -21.53 9.25 9.39
N SER A 410 -20.82 8.30 10.02
CA SER A 410 -21.42 7.09 10.58
C SER A 410 -20.75 6.64 11.88
N GLN A 411 -21.47 5.82 12.66
CA GLN A 411 -21.01 5.12 13.85
C GLN A 411 -20.80 3.62 13.54
N GLU A 412 -20.14 2.90 14.44
CA GLU A 412 -20.04 1.43 14.33
C GLU A 412 -21.43 0.80 14.33
N GLY A 413 -21.60 -0.21 13.48
CA GLY A 413 -22.90 -0.86 13.27
C GLY A 413 -23.82 -0.18 12.27
N ASP A 414 -23.57 1.07 11.88
CA ASP A 414 -24.37 1.77 10.87
C ASP A 414 -24.27 1.10 9.50
N LEU A 415 -25.31 1.31 8.67
CA LEU A 415 -25.36 0.76 7.31
C LEU A 415 -24.79 1.73 6.29
N ILE A 416 -23.81 1.27 5.53
CA ILE A 416 -23.16 1.97 4.41
C ILE A 416 -23.68 1.39 3.09
N LEU A 417 -23.96 2.23 2.12
CA LEU A 417 -24.47 1.84 0.80
C LEU A 417 -23.56 2.32 -0.32
N ASP A 418 -23.34 1.43 -1.31
CA ASP A 418 -22.73 1.78 -2.61
C ASP A 418 -23.61 1.29 -3.77
N LEU A 419 -24.10 2.22 -4.58
CA LEU A 419 -24.99 1.95 -5.71
C LEU A 419 -24.28 1.33 -6.91
N PHE A 420 -22.98 1.53 -7.03
CA PHE A 420 -22.13 1.06 -8.14
C PHE A 420 -20.89 0.40 -7.58
N MET A 421 -21.08 -0.63 -6.77
CA MET A 421 -20.08 -1.23 -5.89
C MET A 421 -18.78 -1.63 -6.60
N GLY A 422 -18.84 -1.99 -7.87
CA GLY A 422 -17.67 -2.44 -8.61
C GLY A 422 -16.93 -3.58 -7.89
N SER A 423 -15.65 -3.37 -7.60
CA SER A 423 -14.80 -4.35 -6.89
C SER A 423 -15.06 -4.42 -5.38
N GLY A 424 -16.05 -3.72 -4.84
CA GLY A 424 -16.42 -3.74 -3.42
C GLY A 424 -15.47 -2.97 -2.49
N THR A 425 -14.80 -1.95 -2.99
CA THR A 425 -13.87 -1.15 -2.17
C THR A 425 -14.59 -0.49 -0.99
N THR A 426 -15.76 0.09 -1.22
CA THR A 426 -16.59 0.70 -0.17
C THR A 426 -16.97 -0.30 0.91
N GLY A 427 -17.34 -1.52 0.52
CA GLY A 427 -17.70 -2.58 1.46
C GLY A 427 -16.52 -3.06 2.32
N ARG A 428 -15.32 -3.20 1.72
CA ARG A 428 -14.11 -3.55 2.49
C ARG A 428 -13.77 -2.49 3.53
N VAL A 429 -13.87 -1.21 3.16
CA VAL A 429 -13.63 -0.11 4.09
C VAL A 429 -14.69 -0.09 5.19
N ALA A 430 -15.98 -0.20 4.85
CA ALA A 430 -17.06 -0.24 5.83
C ALA A 430 -16.84 -1.36 6.87
N ASN A 431 -16.54 -2.58 6.40
CA ASN A 431 -16.28 -3.73 7.26
C ASN A 431 -15.03 -3.53 8.15
N SER A 432 -13.94 -2.99 7.59
CA SER A 432 -12.72 -2.71 8.37
C SER A 432 -12.94 -1.69 9.49
N LEU A 433 -13.97 -0.89 9.38
CA LEU A 433 -14.40 0.13 10.34
C LEU A 433 -15.58 -0.33 11.23
N ASN A 434 -15.95 -1.60 11.23
CA ASN A 434 -17.08 -2.18 11.97
C ASN A 434 -18.45 -1.60 11.56
N ARG A 435 -18.63 -1.24 10.28
CA ARG A 435 -19.91 -0.82 9.71
C ARG A 435 -20.50 -1.94 8.87
N ARG A 436 -21.84 -2.03 8.82
CA ARG A 436 -22.56 -2.92 7.89
C ARG A 436 -22.52 -2.34 6.48
N PHE A 437 -22.63 -3.17 5.47
CA PHE A 437 -22.55 -2.74 4.08
C PHE A 437 -23.60 -3.39 3.19
N VAL A 438 -24.16 -2.59 2.29
CA VAL A 438 -24.97 -3.04 1.16
C VAL A 438 -24.41 -2.46 -0.13
N GLY A 439 -24.24 -3.29 -1.14
CA GLY A 439 -23.77 -2.88 -2.46
C GLY A 439 -24.62 -3.41 -3.60
N TYR A 440 -24.71 -2.64 -4.68
CA TYR A 440 -25.38 -3.00 -5.93
C TYR A 440 -24.38 -2.96 -7.09
N ASP A 441 -24.45 -3.94 -7.99
CA ASP A 441 -23.81 -3.89 -9.32
C ASP A 441 -24.53 -4.83 -10.29
N VAL A 442 -24.70 -4.41 -11.53
CA VAL A 442 -25.38 -5.22 -12.58
C VAL A 442 -24.47 -6.31 -13.14
N ARG A 443 -23.16 -6.22 -12.91
CA ARG A 443 -22.18 -7.20 -13.39
C ARG A 443 -22.04 -8.37 -12.41
N ALA A 444 -21.69 -9.53 -12.93
CA ALA A 444 -21.19 -10.64 -12.14
C ALA A 444 -19.68 -10.43 -11.89
N PHE A 445 -19.24 -10.59 -10.67
CA PHE A 445 -17.83 -10.63 -10.29
C PHE A 445 -17.42 -12.05 -9.98
#